data_1fab1ce13af28c9e0da69ff2dba44e9b
#
_entry.id   1fab1ce13af28c9e0da69ff2dba44e9b
#
_cell.length_a   1.000
_cell.length_b   1.000
_cell.length_c   1.000
_cell.angle_alpha   90.00
_cell.angle_beta   90.00
_cell.angle_gamma   90.00
#
_symmetry.space_group_name_H-M   'P 1'
#
loop_
_entity.id
_entity.type
_entity.pdbx_description
1 polymer ?
#
loop_
_entity_poly.entity_id
_entity_poly.type
_entity_poly.pdbx_seq_one_letter_code
_entity_poly.pdbx_strand_id
1 'polypeptide(L)'
;MYKRQEELMGVIINFVPRQVIERVRGVLLPALKRCGIESLGVVPDKKELSLPSVEDLVRELNAEVLAGREHLDRLVEGFLVGAMTPESALNWLRRGAGSALITGGDRTDLILTALEADMSVLVLTGNLYPSLSVLTRAEEKGVPIVLVPQDTYTTVRRLEEISGRISPTPSSLKKIRLTRDIVGEYVDWRRIVEDYAEWKRRKRGSSST
;
A
#
# COMPACT_ATOMS: atom_id res chain seq x y z
N MET A 1 33.18 -4.30 -29.11
CA MET A 1 32.30 -3.79 -28.05
C MET A 1 31.16 -3.06 -28.76
N TYR A 2 30.06 -3.77 -29.07
CA TYR A 2 28.93 -3.21 -29.79
C TYR A 2 28.10 -2.39 -28.81
N LYS A 3 28.19 -1.04 -28.85
CA LYS A 3 27.18 -0.16 -28.25
C LYS A 3 25.87 -0.39 -29.05
N ARG A 4 24.95 -1.18 -28.50
CA ARG A 4 23.55 -1.06 -28.89
C ARG A 4 23.13 0.36 -28.52
N GLN A 5 22.96 1.22 -29.51
CA GLN A 5 22.23 2.47 -29.34
C GLN A 5 20.76 2.08 -29.15
N GLU A 6 20.37 1.93 -27.90
CA GLU A 6 18.95 1.83 -27.55
C GLU A 6 18.38 3.23 -27.73
N GLU A 7 17.39 3.38 -28.61
CA GLU A 7 16.66 4.64 -28.78
C GLU A 7 15.86 4.89 -27.50
N LEU A 8 16.28 5.86 -26.69
CA LEU A 8 15.56 6.30 -25.51
C LEU A 8 14.39 7.18 -25.95
N MET A 9 13.16 6.73 -25.78
CA MET A 9 11.95 7.51 -26.08
C MET A 9 11.74 8.67 -25.10
N GLY A 10 12.14 8.49 -23.83
CA GLY A 10 12.02 9.47 -22.79
C GLY A 10 12.14 8.83 -21.40
N VAL A 11 11.93 9.63 -20.36
CA VAL A 11 12.02 9.19 -18.98
C VAL A 11 10.74 9.52 -18.20
N ILE A 12 10.39 8.65 -17.27
CA ILE A 12 9.37 8.90 -16.24
C ILE A 12 10.08 9.04 -14.90
N ILE A 13 9.88 10.16 -14.21
CA ILE A 13 10.43 10.40 -12.89
C ILE A 13 9.39 9.96 -11.88
N ASN A 14 9.65 8.86 -11.18
CA ASN A 14 8.69 8.23 -10.28
C ASN A 14 9.05 8.47 -8.81
N PHE A 15 8.09 8.27 -7.89
CA PHE A 15 8.24 8.46 -6.45
C PHE A 15 8.73 9.85 -6.04
N VAL A 16 8.22 10.89 -6.67
CA VAL A 16 8.63 12.27 -6.37
C VAL A 16 7.87 12.78 -5.14
N PRO A 17 8.55 13.06 -4.00
CA PRO A 17 7.91 13.65 -2.85
C PRO A 17 7.23 14.97 -3.19
N ARG A 18 6.02 15.22 -2.66
CA ARG A 18 5.22 16.40 -3.01
C ARG A 18 5.98 17.72 -2.83
N GLN A 19 6.84 17.79 -1.79
CA GLN A 19 7.61 19.00 -1.48
C GLN A 19 8.65 19.37 -2.56
N VAL A 20 9.08 18.40 -3.37
CA VAL A 20 10.13 18.63 -4.39
C VAL A 20 9.60 18.62 -5.82
N ILE A 21 8.29 18.42 -6.05
CA ILE A 21 7.71 18.37 -7.39
C ILE A 21 8.02 19.64 -8.19
N GLU A 22 7.85 20.81 -7.60
CA GLU A 22 8.13 22.09 -8.27
C GLU A 22 9.62 22.23 -8.62
N ARG A 23 10.51 21.73 -7.77
CA ARG A 23 11.95 21.70 -8.06
C ARG A 23 12.29 20.74 -9.19
N VAL A 24 11.63 19.59 -9.26
CA VAL A 24 11.78 18.64 -10.38
C VAL A 24 11.33 19.31 -11.67
N ARG A 25 10.17 19.97 -11.69
CA ARG A 25 9.63 20.66 -12.87
C ARG A 25 10.48 21.85 -13.29
N GLY A 26 10.93 22.66 -12.33
CA GLY A 26 11.67 23.92 -12.63
C GLY A 26 13.16 23.73 -12.89
N VAL A 27 13.78 22.66 -12.39
CA VAL A 27 15.23 22.44 -12.50
C VAL A 27 15.56 21.18 -13.28
N LEU A 28 15.01 20.03 -12.84
CA LEU A 28 15.41 18.74 -13.42
C LEU A 28 14.90 18.56 -14.85
N LEU A 29 13.64 18.85 -15.14
CA LEU A 29 13.08 18.70 -16.48
C LEU A 29 13.78 19.58 -17.51
N PRO A 30 14.06 20.87 -17.27
CA PRO A 30 14.84 21.69 -18.18
C PRO A 30 16.28 21.17 -18.38
N ALA A 31 16.90 20.58 -17.33
CA ALA A 31 18.22 20.00 -17.45
C ALA A 31 18.21 18.75 -18.36
N LEU A 32 17.24 17.84 -18.17
CA LEU A 32 17.06 16.68 -19.03
C LEU A 32 16.83 17.07 -20.49
N LYS A 33 15.97 18.06 -20.72
CA LYS A 33 15.68 18.56 -22.07
C LYS A 33 16.94 19.11 -22.77
N ARG A 34 17.82 19.82 -22.03
CA ARG A 34 19.12 20.27 -22.56
C ARG A 34 20.05 19.12 -22.94
N CYS A 35 19.91 17.96 -22.31
CA CYS A 35 20.63 16.73 -22.65
C CYS A 35 19.95 15.92 -23.76
N GLY A 36 18.88 16.44 -24.37
CA GLY A 36 18.12 15.72 -25.40
C GLY A 36 17.22 14.62 -24.86
N ILE A 37 16.93 14.62 -23.54
CA ILE A 37 16.09 13.61 -22.88
C ILE A 37 14.72 14.23 -22.63
N GLU A 38 13.69 13.66 -23.22
CA GLU A 38 12.29 14.07 -23.03
C GLU A 38 11.71 13.46 -21.76
N SER A 39 10.90 14.24 -21.03
CA SER A 39 10.13 13.71 -19.90
C SER A 39 8.76 13.28 -20.37
N LEU A 40 8.40 12.04 -20.06
CA LEU A 40 7.10 11.42 -20.33
C LEU A 40 6.17 11.48 -19.11
N GLY A 41 6.68 11.96 -17.97
CA GLY A 41 5.86 12.14 -16.78
C GLY A 41 6.67 12.37 -15.51
N VAL A 42 5.98 12.97 -14.53
CA VAL A 42 6.48 13.16 -13.16
C VAL A 42 5.42 12.63 -12.20
N VAL A 43 5.65 11.45 -11.66
CA VAL A 43 4.69 10.75 -10.80
C VAL A 43 4.98 11.06 -9.35
N PRO A 44 4.05 11.70 -8.62
CA PRO A 44 4.22 11.97 -7.22
C PRO A 44 4.22 10.68 -6.38
N ASP A 45 4.91 10.72 -5.25
CA ASP A 45 4.82 9.69 -4.23
C ASP A 45 3.39 9.65 -3.66
N LYS A 46 2.75 8.51 -3.75
CA LYS A 46 1.41 8.22 -3.23
C LYS A 46 1.54 7.12 -2.18
N LYS A 47 1.59 7.53 -0.92
CA LYS A 47 1.73 6.61 0.23
C LYS A 47 0.73 5.45 0.19
N GLU A 48 -0.48 5.72 -0.30
CA GLU A 48 -1.56 4.75 -0.43
C GLU A 48 -1.19 3.51 -1.28
N LEU A 49 -0.28 3.68 -2.24
CA LEU A 49 0.22 2.55 -3.04
C LEU A 49 1.24 1.68 -2.30
N SER A 50 1.94 2.27 -1.32
CA SER A 50 2.97 1.59 -0.54
C SER A 50 2.42 0.92 0.73
N LEU A 51 1.21 1.30 1.17
CA LEU A 51 0.58 0.74 2.36
C LEU A 51 0.02 -0.67 2.08
N PRO A 52 0.18 -1.62 3.02
CA PRO A 52 -0.48 -2.91 2.92
C PRO A 52 -1.99 -2.78 3.12
N SER A 53 -2.77 -3.66 2.49
CA SER A 53 -4.17 -3.86 2.83
C SER A 53 -4.31 -4.88 3.96
N VAL A 54 -5.48 -4.93 4.59
CA VAL A 54 -5.80 -5.99 5.56
C VAL A 54 -5.72 -7.36 4.90
N GLU A 55 -6.15 -7.49 3.64
CA GLU A 55 -6.01 -8.72 2.85
C GLU A 55 -4.54 -9.16 2.71
N ASP A 56 -3.62 -8.21 2.51
CA ASP A 56 -2.19 -8.50 2.46
C ASP A 56 -1.70 -9.07 3.81
N LEU A 57 -2.15 -8.50 4.94
CA LEU A 57 -1.83 -8.99 6.28
C LEU A 57 -2.38 -10.41 6.51
N VAL A 58 -3.65 -10.64 6.15
CA VAL A 58 -4.30 -11.96 6.28
C VAL A 58 -3.50 -13.03 5.56
N ARG A 59 -3.08 -12.76 4.34
CA ARG A 59 -2.30 -13.71 3.53
C ARG A 59 -0.91 -13.97 4.12
N GLU A 60 -0.18 -12.94 4.48
CA GLU A 60 1.20 -13.05 4.98
C GLU A 60 1.30 -13.66 6.37
N LEU A 61 0.33 -13.39 7.23
CA LEU A 61 0.26 -13.98 8.56
C LEU A 61 -0.42 -15.36 8.57
N ASN A 62 -1.02 -15.77 7.45
CA ASN A 62 -1.92 -16.92 7.36
C ASN A 62 -3.01 -16.85 8.43
N ALA A 63 -3.66 -15.68 8.53
CA ALA A 63 -4.62 -15.36 9.55
C ALA A 63 -6.03 -15.84 9.20
N GLU A 64 -6.80 -16.26 10.20
CA GLU A 64 -8.23 -16.52 10.08
C GLU A 64 -9.02 -15.21 10.21
N VAL A 65 -9.94 -14.95 9.28
CA VAL A 65 -10.81 -13.78 9.35
C VAL A 65 -12.05 -14.12 10.16
N LEU A 66 -12.22 -13.48 11.31
CA LEU A 66 -13.32 -13.71 12.25
C LEU A 66 -14.50 -12.76 12.02
N ALA A 67 -14.25 -11.52 11.60
CA ALA A 67 -15.25 -10.49 11.35
C ALA A 67 -14.77 -9.51 10.26
N GLY A 68 -15.70 -8.76 9.65
CA GLY A 68 -15.38 -7.66 8.73
C GLY A 68 -14.82 -8.10 7.38
N ARG A 69 -15.21 -9.27 6.83
CA ARG A 69 -14.70 -9.81 5.56
C ARG A 69 -14.89 -8.87 4.37
N GLU A 70 -15.89 -8.00 4.40
CA GLU A 70 -16.18 -7.06 3.30
C GLU A 70 -15.23 -5.84 3.30
N HIS A 71 -14.40 -5.68 4.36
CA HIS A 71 -13.53 -4.53 4.58
C HIS A 71 -12.04 -4.87 4.55
N LEU A 72 -11.65 -6.00 3.95
CA LEU A 72 -10.25 -6.43 3.84
C LEU A 72 -9.41 -5.56 2.88
N ASP A 73 -10.05 -4.70 2.10
CA ASP A 73 -9.40 -3.71 1.23
C ASP A 73 -8.91 -2.46 1.98
N ARG A 74 -9.23 -2.31 3.28
CA ARG A 74 -8.75 -1.19 4.10
C ARG A 74 -7.22 -1.18 4.14
N LEU A 75 -6.64 0.02 3.97
CA LEU A 75 -5.19 0.19 4.05
C LEU A 75 -4.75 0.29 5.52
N VAL A 76 -3.57 -0.24 5.80
CA VAL A 76 -2.99 -0.26 7.16
C VAL A 76 -1.81 0.72 7.20
N GLU A 77 -1.97 1.84 7.92
CA GLU A 77 -1.00 2.92 7.97
C GLU A 77 0.15 2.66 8.96
N GLY A 78 -0.07 1.75 9.92
CA GLY A 78 0.93 1.41 10.93
C GLY A 78 0.47 0.28 11.83
N PHE A 79 1.26 0.00 12.88
CA PHE A 79 1.01 -1.07 13.82
C PHE A 79 1.10 -0.54 15.25
N LEU A 80 0.13 -0.93 16.08
CA LEU A 80 0.10 -0.66 17.52
C LEU A 80 0.06 -1.98 18.28
N VAL A 81 0.79 -2.07 19.37
CA VAL A 81 0.74 -3.23 20.28
C VAL A 81 -0.09 -2.88 21.50
N GLY A 82 -1.13 -3.66 21.73
CA GLY A 82 -2.07 -3.48 22.83
C GLY A 82 -1.55 -4.04 24.15
N ALA A 83 -0.54 -3.41 24.73
CA ALA A 83 0.05 -3.81 26.02
C ALA A 83 -0.46 -2.97 27.21
N MET A 84 -1.21 -1.89 26.96
CA MET A 84 -1.70 -0.95 27.98
C MET A 84 -3.11 -1.30 28.44
N THR A 85 -3.56 -0.64 29.53
CA THR A 85 -4.99 -0.63 29.91
C THR A 85 -5.79 0.18 28.89
N PRO A 86 -7.11 -0.05 28.77
CA PRO A 86 -7.96 0.68 27.80
C PRO A 86 -7.88 2.19 27.95
N GLU A 87 -7.88 2.70 29.19
CA GLU A 87 -7.82 4.14 29.47
C GLU A 87 -6.52 4.76 28.99
N SER A 88 -5.40 4.06 29.21
CA SER A 88 -4.07 4.51 28.76
C SER A 88 -3.92 4.38 27.24
N ALA A 89 -4.52 3.36 26.65
CA ALA A 89 -4.43 3.08 25.22
C ALA A 89 -5.25 4.06 24.37
N LEU A 90 -6.34 4.62 24.88
CA LEU A 90 -7.31 5.41 24.11
C LEU A 90 -6.65 6.56 23.30
N ASN A 91 -5.72 7.28 23.90
CA ASN A 91 -5.01 8.37 23.24
C ASN A 91 -4.10 7.87 22.11
N TRP A 92 -3.47 6.69 22.29
CA TRP A 92 -2.63 6.06 21.28
C TRP A 92 -3.47 5.49 20.14
N LEU A 93 -4.58 4.85 20.45
CA LEU A 93 -5.52 4.30 19.47
C LEU A 93 -6.08 5.40 18.56
N ARG A 94 -6.51 6.53 19.14
CA ARG A 94 -7.01 7.68 18.36
C ARG A 94 -5.95 8.30 17.45
N ARG A 95 -4.69 8.36 17.91
CA ARG A 95 -3.57 8.85 17.07
C ARG A 95 -3.14 7.85 16.01
N GLY A 96 -3.40 6.58 16.26
CA GLY A 96 -3.13 5.48 15.34
C GLY A 96 -4.34 5.06 14.52
N ALA A 97 -5.34 5.93 14.33
CA ALA A 97 -6.44 5.67 13.42
C ALA A 97 -5.90 5.22 12.06
N GLY A 98 -6.54 4.24 11.43
CA GLY A 98 -6.01 3.64 10.20
C GLY A 98 -4.90 2.60 10.38
N SER A 99 -4.45 2.33 11.61
CA SER A 99 -3.44 1.31 11.90
C SER A 99 -4.06 -0.05 12.27
N ALA A 100 -3.23 -1.09 12.35
CA ALA A 100 -3.57 -2.37 12.95
C ALA A 100 -3.26 -2.36 14.45
N LEU A 101 -4.19 -2.85 15.27
CA LEU A 101 -3.92 -3.16 16.67
C LEU A 101 -3.61 -4.65 16.82
N ILE A 102 -2.49 -4.98 17.46
CA ILE A 102 -2.05 -6.34 17.75
C ILE A 102 -2.20 -6.58 19.26
N THR A 103 -3.02 -7.55 19.64
CA THR A 103 -3.29 -7.86 21.06
C THR A 103 -3.75 -9.30 21.24
N GLY A 104 -3.77 -9.81 22.48
CA GLY A 104 -4.39 -11.10 22.79
C GLY A 104 -5.91 -11.05 22.62
N GLY A 105 -6.52 -12.13 22.13
CA GLY A 105 -7.97 -12.22 21.96
C GLY A 105 -8.77 -12.22 23.25
N ASP A 106 -8.11 -12.42 24.41
CA ASP A 106 -8.67 -12.36 25.76
C ASP A 106 -8.82 -10.91 26.29
N ARG A 107 -8.26 -9.91 25.59
CA ARG A 107 -8.30 -8.50 25.99
C ARG A 107 -9.58 -7.81 25.49
N THR A 108 -10.74 -8.34 25.86
CA THR A 108 -12.08 -7.85 25.43
C THR A 108 -12.26 -6.35 25.65
N ASP A 109 -11.83 -5.82 26.78
CA ASP A 109 -11.90 -4.42 27.15
C ASP A 109 -11.12 -3.50 26.18
N LEU A 110 -9.90 -3.88 25.86
CA LEU A 110 -9.05 -3.14 24.93
C LEU A 110 -9.57 -3.25 23.49
N ILE A 111 -10.03 -4.43 23.09
CA ILE A 111 -10.60 -4.68 21.76
C ILE A 111 -11.82 -3.79 21.52
N LEU A 112 -12.76 -3.75 22.46
CA LEU A 112 -13.94 -2.89 22.39
C LEU A 112 -13.57 -1.40 22.31
N THR A 113 -12.56 -0.98 23.10
CA THR A 113 -12.04 0.40 23.03
C THR A 113 -11.44 0.71 21.65
N ALA A 114 -10.72 -0.25 21.06
CA ALA A 114 -10.10 -0.09 19.75
C ALA A 114 -11.14 -0.03 18.60
N LEU A 115 -12.25 -0.76 18.72
CA LEU A 115 -13.34 -0.70 17.74
C LEU A 115 -14.00 0.69 17.67
N GLU A 116 -13.88 1.52 18.72
CA GLU A 116 -14.36 2.90 18.73
C GLU A 116 -13.30 3.91 18.21
N ALA A 117 -12.09 3.46 17.91
CA ALA A 117 -10.96 4.32 17.54
C ALA A 117 -10.58 4.26 16.05
N ASP A 118 -11.49 3.77 15.19
CA ASP A 118 -11.31 3.65 13.73
C ASP A 118 -10.01 2.95 13.31
N MET A 119 -9.71 1.81 13.94
CA MET A 119 -8.60 0.95 13.55
C MET A 119 -8.89 0.30 12.18
N SER A 120 -7.87 0.09 11.36
CA SER A 120 -8.03 -0.61 10.08
C SER A 120 -8.28 -2.10 10.26
N VAL A 121 -7.69 -2.71 11.28
CA VAL A 121 -7.85 -4.13 11.60
C VAL A 121 -7.42 -4.41 13.04
N LEU A 122 -8.01 -5.40 13.65
CA LEU A 122 -7.56 -5.96 14.92
C LEU A 122 -6.95 -7.34 14.68
N VAL A 123 -5.68 -7.52 15.04
CA VAL A 123 -4.94 -8.79 14.92
C VAL A 123 -4.88 -9.44 16.29
N LEU A 124 -5.65 -10.51 16.47
CA LEU A 124 -5.70 -11.26 17.73
C LEU A 124 -4.66 -12.38 17.69
N THR A 125 -3.85 -12.45 18.73
CA THR A 125 -2.70 -13.37 18.83
C THR A 125 -2.95 -14.54 19.79
N GLY A 126 -2.12 -15.58 19.68
CA GLY A 126 -2.14 -16.72 20.58
C GLY A 126 -3.29 -17.68 20.36
N ASN A 127 -3.96 -17.64 19.19
CA ASN A 127 -5.14 -18.46 18.92
C ASN A 127 -6.28 -18.29 19.94
N LEU A 128 -6.38 -17.09 20.53
CA LEU A 128 -7.39 -16.75 21.53
C LEU A 128 -8.59 -16.09 20.86
N TYR A 129 -9.70 -16.80 20.78
CA TYR A 129 -10.94 -16.30 20.18
C TYR A 129 -11.60 -15.26 21.10
N PRO A 130 -12.05 -14.13 20.54
CA PRO A 130 -12.77 -13.13 21.32
C PRO A 130 -14.20 -13.60 21.61
N SER A 131 -14.89 -12.90 22.51
CA SER A 131 -16.30 -13.14 22.78
C SER A 131 -17.19 -12.81 21.57
N LEU A 132 -18.38 -13.42 21.51
CA LEU A 132 -19.35 -13.15 20.44
C LEU A 132 -19.75 -11.67 20.39
N SER A 133 -19.85 -10.99 21.53
CA SER A 133 -20.17 -9.56 21.60
C SER A 133 -19.14 -8.68 20.90
N VAL A 134 -17.86 -9.06 20.95
CA VAL A 134 -16.78 -8.38 20.23
C VAL A 134 -16.96 -8.56 18.72
N LEU A 135 -17.24 -9.78 18.26
CA LEU A 135 -17.43 -10.05 16.83
C LEU A 135 -18.64 -9.29 16.26
N THR A 136 -19.76 -9.29 16.99
CA THR A 136 -20.95 -8.53 16.62
C THR A 136 -20.63 -7.03 16.51
N ARG A 137 -19.89 -6.48 17.50
CA ARG A 137 -19.50 -5.06 17.47
C ARG A 137 -18.57 -4.73 16.34
N ALA A 138 -17.66 -5.64 15.99
CA ALA A 138 -16.74 -5.48 14.88
C ALA A 138 -17.48 -5.43 13.53
N GLU A 139 -18.46 -6.31 13.32
CA GLU A 139 -19.33 -6.29 12.14
C GLU A 139 -20.12 -4.98 12.03
N GLU A 140 -20.73 -4.52 13.13
CA GLU A 140 -21.47 -3.23 13.18
C GLU A 140 -20.57 -2.03 12.79
N LYS A 141 -19.29 -2.07 13.22
CA LYS A 141 -18.31 -1.00 12.95
C LYS A 141 -17.59 -1.15 11.59
N GLY A 142 -17.75 -2.29 10.91
CA GLY A 142 -17.01 -2.60 9.70
C GLY A 142 -15.49 -2.67 9.92
N VAL A 143 -15.05 -3.12 11.10
CA VAL A 143 -13.64 -3.28 11.44
C VAL A 143 -13.27 -4.76 11.36
N PRO A 144 -12.37 -5.17 10.46
CA PRO A 144 -11.91 -6.54 10.39
C PRO A 144 -11.24 -7.01 11.69
N ILE A 145 -11.58 -8.23 12.11
CA ILE A 145 -10.86 -8.95 13.17
C ILE A 145 -10.25 -10.19 12.55
N VAL A 146 -8.96 -10.35 12.73
CA VAL A 146 -8.21 -11.51 12.24
C VAL A 146 -7.50 -12.20 13.41
N LEU A 147 -7.43 -13.52 13.36
CA LEU A 147 -6.82 -14.36 14.39
C LEU A 147 -5.56 -15.03 13.83
N VAL A 148 -4.50 -14.99 14.60
CA VAL A 148 -3.24 -15.67 14.28
C VAL A 148 -2.83 -16.63 15.40
N PRO A 149 -2.25 -17.80 15.07
CA PRO A 149 -1.82 -18.77 16.07
C PRO A 149 -0.57 -18.35 16.84
N GLN A 150 0.23 -17.42 16.27
CA GLN A 150 1.46 -16.94 16.88
C GLN A 150 1.19 -16.04 18.09
N ASP A 151 2.18 -15.93 18.97
CA ASP A 151 2.19 -14.93 20.04
C ASP A 151 2.38 -13.51 19.49
N THR A 152 2.14 -12.52 20.36
CA THR A 152 2.22 -11.10 19.99
C THR A 152 3.61 -10.70 19.47
N TYR A 153 4.69 -11.17 20.09
CA TYR A 153 6.04 -10.81 19.69
C TYR A 153 6.38 -11.35 18.30
N THR A 154 6.08 -12.62 18.05
CA THR A 154 6.29 -13.27 16.74
C THR A 154 5.47 -12.60 15.64
N THR A 155 4.22 -12.22 15.96
CA THR A 155 3.33 -11.51 15.02
C THR A 155 3.89 -10.14 14.66
N VAL A 156 4.33 -9.35 15.64
CA VAL A 156 4.94 -8.03 15.42
C VAL A 156 6.18 -8.15 14.52
N ARG A 157 7.09 -9.07 14.85
CA ARG A 157 8.29 -9.29 14.01
C ARG A 157 7.96 -9.60 12.57
N ARG A 158 6.98 -10.48 12.32
CA ARG A 158 6.54 -10.79 10.95
C ARG A 158 5.99 -9.55 10.25
N LEU A 159 5.18 -8.75 10.94
CA LEU A 159 4.63 -7.52 10.37
C LEU A 159 5.71 -6.47 10.06
N GLU A 160 6.74 -6.35 10.88
CA GLU A 160 7.90 -5.48 10.60
C GLU A 160 8.67 -5.94 9.36
N GLU A 161 8.89 -7.24 9.22
CA GLU A 161 9.55 -7.82 8.03
C GLU A 161 8.73 -7.60 6.75
N ILE A 162 7.42 -7.61 6.85
CA ILE A 162 6.49 -7.37 5.76
C ILE A 162 6.49 -5.88 5.38
N SER A 163 6.42 -4.96 6.35
CA SER A 163 6.39 -3.51 6.11
C SER A 163 7.55 -2.98 5.27
N GLY A 164 8.71 -3.66 5.32
CA GLY A 164 9.86 -3.34 4.46
C GLY A 164 9.81 -3.98 3.08
N ARG A 165 8.90 -4.91 2.81
CA ARG A 165 8.91 -5.76 1.61
C ARG A 165 7.59 -5.80 0.84
N ILE A 166 6.53 -5.22 1.36
CA ILE A 166 5.22 -5.28 0.69
C ILE A 166 5.29 -4.49 -0.60
N SER A 167 5.56 -5.21 -1.69
CA SER A 167 5.16 -4.75 -3.01
C SER A 167 3.64 -4.75 -3.05
N PRO A 168 2.98 -3.67 -3.46
CA PRO A 168 1.54 -3.65 -3.61
C PRO A 168 1.14 -4.79 -4.54
N THR A 169 0.43 -5.76 -4.00
CA THR A 169 -0.06 -6.88 -4.80
C THR A 169 -1.13 -6.38 -5.77
N PRO A 170 -1.13 -6.84 -7.03
CA PRO A 170 -2.14 -6.45 -8.01
C PRO A 170 -3.58 -6.82 -7.61
N SER A 171 -3.76 -7.61 -6.56
CA SER A 171 -5.06 -8.14 -6.13
C SER A 171 -6.01 -7.11 -5.53
N SER A 172 -5.53 -5.95 -5.07
CA SER A 172 -6.43 -4.90 -4.60
C SER A 172 -6.99 -4.08 -5.77
N LEU A 173 -8.26 -4.27 -6.10
CA LEU A 173 -8.97 -3.48 -7.11
C LEU A 173 -8.87 -1.97 -6.87
N LYS A 174 -8.80 -1.56 -5.60
CA LYS A 174 -8.64 -0.16 -5.20
C LYS A 174 -7.26 0.39 -5.58
N LYS A 175 -6.19 -0.38 -5.34
CA LYS A 175 -4.83 -0.01 -5.75
C LYS A 175 -4.67 0.00 -7.27
N ILE A 176 -5.29 -0.97 -7.97
CA ILE A 176 -5.28 -1.01 -9.44
C ILE A 176 -5.96 0.24 -10.02
N ARG A 177 -7.13 0.63 -9.50
CA ARG A 177 -7.82 1.85 -9.92
C ARG A 177 -6.97 3.08 -9.65
N LEU A 178 -6.44 3.22 -8.43
CA LEU A 178 -5.58 4.33 -8.05
C LEU A 178 -4.32 4.41 -8.95
N THR A 179 -3.67 3.29 -9.23
CA THR A 179 -2.52 3.24 -10.15
C THR A 179 -2.91 3.69 -11.56
N ARG A 180 -4.06 3.24 -12.07
CA ARG A 180 -4.57 3.64 -13.37
C ARG A 180 -4.82 5.15 -13.44
N ASP A 181 -5.44 5.71 -12.40
CA ASP A 181 -5.75 7.14 -12.32
C ASP A 181 -4.45 7.97 -12.27
N ILE A 182 -3.47 7.54 -11.47
CA ILE A 182 -2.16 8.20 -11.38
C ILE A 182 -1.43 8.15 -12.73
N VAL A 183 -1.39 7.01 -13.39
CA VAL A 183 -0.76 6.91 -14.72
C VAL A 183 -1.50 7.78 -15.72
N GLY A 184 -2.83 7.81 -15.68
CA GLY A 184 -3.65 8.66 -16.57
C GLY A 184 -3.42 10.16 -16.36
N GLU A 185 -3.14 10.58 -15.11
CA GLU A 185 -2.95 11.99 -14.73
C GLU A 185 -1.51 12.49 -14.93
N TYR A 186 -0.51 11.65 -14.60
CA TYR A 186 0.88 12.10 -14.47
C TYR A 186 1.83 11.57 -15.55
N VAL A 187 1.39 10.67 -16.42
CA VAL A 187 2.22 10.07 -17.48
C VAL A 187 1.57 10.30 -18.84
N ASP A 188 2.35 10.77 -19.80
CA ASP A 188 1.92 10.85 -21.20
C ASP A 188 1.97 9.46 -21.87
N TRP A 189 1.10 8.57 -21.40
CA TRP A 189 1.02 7.20 -21.88
C TRP A 189 0.56 7.11 -23.33
N ARG A 190 -0.19 8.12 -23.84
CA ARG A 190 -0.65 8.15 -25.24
C ARG A 190 0.54 8.32 -26.16
N ARG A 191 1.41 9.26 -25.86
CA ARG A 191 2.66 9.46 -26.59
C ARG A 191 3.53 8.21 -26.57
N ILE A 192 3.66 7.52 -25.42
CA ILE A 192 4.41 6.26 -25.33
C ILE A 192 3.88 5.21 -26.29
N VAL A 193 2.56 5.06 -26.40
CA VAL A 193 1.92 4.10 -27.30
C VAL A 193 2.12 4.49 -28.77
N GLU A 194 2.01 5.77 -29.09
CA GLU A 194 2.20 6.30 -30.46
C GLU A 194 3.64 6.12 -30.93
N ASP A 195 4.61 6.55 -30.11
CA ASP A 195 6.05 6.42 -30.40
C ASP A 195 6.46 4.94 -30.55
N TYR A 196 5.93 4.06 -29.70
CA TYR A 196 6.17 2.62 -29.82
C TYR A 196 5.60 2.03 -31.11
N ALA A 197 4.40 2.46 -31.51
CA ALA A 197 3.77 1.99 -32.76
C ALA A 197 4.55 2.43 -34.00
N GLU A 198 5.11 3.66 -33.98
CA GLU A 198 5.98 4.15 -35.05
C GLU A 198 7.32 3.41 -35.09
N TRP A 199 7.96 3.22 -33.96
CA TRP A 199 9.20 2.46 -33.86
C TRP A 199 9.03 1.02 -34.38
N LYS A 200 7.92 0.37 -34.05
CA LYS A 200 7.61 -0.99 -34.51
C LYS A 200 7.41 -1.06 -36.02
N ARG A 201 6.80 -0.02 -36.62
CA ARG A 201 6.63 0.09 -38.08
C ARG A 201 7.98 0.25 -38.79
N ARG A 202 8.87 1.12 -38.27
CA ARG A 202 10.22 1.33 -38.83
C ARG A 202 11.05 0.03 -38.77
N LYS A 203 11.04 -0.72 -37.68
CA LYS A 203 11.78 -1.98 -37.59
C LYS A 203 11.28 -3.08 -38.52
N ARG A 204 9.98 -3.15 -38.79
CA ARG A 204 9.43 -4.12 -39.75
C ARG A 204 9.79 -3.77 -41.18
N GLY A 205 9.91 -2.50 -41.52
CA GLY A 205 10.33 -2.04 -42.85
C GLY A 205 11.82 -2.27 -43.15
N SER A 206 12.69 -2.31 -42.11
CA SER A 206 14.13 -2.53 -42.26
C SER A 206 14.55 -4.02 -42.27
N SER A 207 13.62 -4.95 -42.03
CA SER A 207 13.88 -6.40 -42.05
C SER A 207 13.46 -7.06 -43.37
N SER A 208 13.04 -6.26 -44.36
CA SER A 208 12.58 -6.76 -45.71
C SER A 208 13.55 -6.37 -46.82
N THR A 209 14.76 -5.97 -46.50
CA THR A 209 15.86 -5.72 -47.44
C THR A 209 17.06 -6.55 -47.03
#